data_3ca28401da0eeb6fc26faea6f5d04c29
#
_entry.id   3ca28401da0eeb6fc26faea6f5d04c29
#
_cell.length_a   1.000
_cell.length_b   1.000
_cell.length_c   1.000
_cell.angle_alpha   90.00
_cell.angle_beta   90.00
_cell.angle_gamma   90.00
#
_symmetry.space_group_name_H-M   'P 1'
#
loop_
_entity.id
_entity.type
_entity.pdbx_description
1 polymer ?
#
loop_
_entity_poly.entity_id
_entity_poly.type
_entity_poly.pdbx_seq_one_letter_code
_entity_poly.pdbx_strand_id
1 'polypeptide(L)'
;MKTSRRQSLKPRKVPQQSRAQQTVATILEAAALVLEVKGSDGLNTNLVAQRAGVSVGTLYQYFPNKDALIVALSKRELAVFFAEAQGALHEPTGQSALKHLVTVSVRQQLRRPALARVLDFEENRPAIARELAKSKAAFREVIKQILARDDIPPQTDMQIATDDLVAIIRAIVDGAGERGESDRAGLEARVGRALSGYLGIVDRQPEKPRSRK
;
A
#
# COMPACT_ATOMS: atom_id res chain seq x y z
N MET A 1 12.96 -21.52 32.66
CA MET A 1 12.26 -20.53 31.81
C MET A 1 13.20 -20.12 30.66
N LYS A 2 12.93 -20.55 29.42
CA LYS A 2 13.74 -20.17 28.26
C LYS A 2 13.23 -18.79 27.80
N THR A 3 14.03 -17.76 28.00
CA THR A 3 13.79 -16.41 27.45
C THR A 3 13.77 -16.49 25.93
N SER A 4 12.58 -16.38 25.35
CA SER A 4 12.39 -16.28 23.89
C SER A 4 13.09 -15.02 23.41
N ARG A 5 14.24 -15.19 22.76
CA ARG A 5 15.00 -14.10 22.12
C ARG A 5 14.13 -13.54 21.01
N ARG A 6 13.55 -12.34 21.21
CA ARG A 6 12.79 -11.61 20.19
C ARG A 6 13.64 -11.51 18.92
N GLN A 7 13.24 -12.19 17.85
CA GLN A 7 13.91 -12.10 16.56
C GLN A 7 13.74 -10.69 16.00
N SER A 8 14.83 -10.12 15.48
CA SER A 8 14.80 -8.79 14.87
C SER A 8 14.05 -8.83 13.53
N LEU A 9 13.04 -7.96 13.37
CA LEU A 9 12.31 -7.76 12.12
C LEU A 9 12.95 -6.66 11.26
N LYS A 10 14.04 -6.04 11.72
CA LYS A 10 14.75 -4.98 10.97
C LYS A 10 15.93 -5.56 10.21
N PRO A 11 16.28 -5.00 9.04
CA PRO A 11 17.52 -5.33 8.34
C PRO A 11 18.72 -5.10 9.26
N ARG A 12 19.66 -6.04 9.29
CA ARG A 12 20.88 -5.95 10.09
C ARG A 12 21.85 -4.88 9.62
N LYS A 13 21.80 -4.53 8.34
CA LYS A 13 22.72 -3.60 7.69
C LYS A 13 21.95 -2.64 6.79
N VAL A 14 22.11 -1.34 7.02
CA VAL A 14 21.60 -0.32 6.11
C VAL A 14 22.66 -0.09 5.04
N PRO A 15 22.33 -0.26 3.75
CA PRO A 15 23.30 -0.08 2.68
C PRO A 15 23.69 1.39 2.56
N GLN A 16 24.97 1.68 2.75
CA GLN A 16 25.55 3.04 2.56
C GLN A 16 26.23 3.21 1.20
N GLN A 17 26.51 2.11 0.49
CA GLN A 17 27.19 2.11 -0.81
C GLN A 17 26.24 1.62 -1.91
N SER A 18 26.35 2.17 -3.11
CA SER A 18 25.51 1.86 -4.27
C SER A 18 25.41 0.34 -4.57
N ARG A 19 26.51 -0.39 -4.45
CA ARG A 19 26.56 -1.84 -4.65
C ARG A 19 25.73 -2.61 -3.62
N ALA A 20 25.77 -2.17 -2.35
CA ALA A 20 24.97 -2.81 -1.29
C ALA A 20 23.48 -2.52 -1.46
N GLN A 21 23.10 -1.32 -1.89
CA GLN A 21 21.72 -0.97 -2.23
C GLN A 21 21.19 -1.82 -3.39
N GLN A 22 22.01 -2.02 -4.42
CA GLN A 22 21.65 -2.88 -5.55
C GLN A 22 21.47 -4.34 -5.13
N THR A 23 22.35 -4.87 -4.27
CA THR A 23 22.20 -6.21 -3.72
C THR A 23 20.90 -6.37 -2.95
N VAL A 24 20.55 -5.40 -2.08
CA VAL A 24 19.27 -5.40 -1.35
C VAL A 24 18.08 -5.35 -2.31
N ALA A 25 18.11 -4.49 -3.31
CA ALA A 25 17.04 -4.39 -4.31
C ALA A 25 16.85 -5.72 -5.06
N THR A 26 17.94 -6.38 -5.46
CA THR A 26 17.91 -7.69 -6.13
C THR A 26 17.31 -8.77 -5.21
N ILE A 27 17.71 -8.81 -3.92
CA ILE A 27 17.15 -9.76 -2.95
C ILE A 27 15.65 -9.53 -2.76
N LEU A 28 15.21 -8.27 -2.61
CA LEU A 28 13.79 -7.94 -2.44
C LEU A 28 12.97 -8.28 -3.68
N GLU A 29 13.50 -8.08 -4.89
CA GLU A 29 12.81 -8.49 -6.12
C GLU A 29 12.70 -10.02 -6.23
N ALA A 30 13.76 -10.74 -5.90
CA ALA A 30 13.73 -12.20 -5.84
C ALA A 30 12.68 -12.70 -4.81
N ALA A 31 12.59 -12.06 -3.64
CA ALA A 31 11.58 -12.36 -2.63
C ALA A 31 10.16 -12.11 -3.14
N ALA A 32 9.92 -10.98 -3.83
CA ALA A 32 8.64 -10.66 -4.44
C ALA A 32 8.21 -11.74 -5.44
N LEU A 33 9.10 -12.14 -6.34
CA LEU A 33 8.83 -13.20 -7.32
C LEU A 33 8.57 -14.58 -6.69
N VAL A 34 9.23 -14.89 -5.55
CA VAL A 34 8.95 -16.12 -4.80
C VAL A 34 7.58 -16.06 -4.15
N LEU A 35 7.22 -14.92 -3.55
CA LEU A 35 5.91 -14.70 -2.92
C LEU A 35 4.77 -14.78 -3.94
N GLU A 36 4.92 -14.21 -5.12
CA GLU A 36 3.91 -14.26 -6.19
C GLU A 36 3.57 -15.69 -6.63
N VAL A 37 4.59 -16.56 -6.68
CA VAL A 37 4.43 -17.93 -7.18
C VAL A 37 4.06 -18.91 -6.07
N LYS A 38 4.60 -18.74 -4.86
CA LYS A 38 4.54 -19.72 -3.78
C LYS A 38 3.78 -19.26 -2.52
N GLY A 39 3.36 -18.01 -2.49
CA GLY A 39 2.74 -17.41 -1.29
C GLY A 39 3.73 -17.31 -0.12
N SER A 40 3.23 -16.88 1.05
CA SER A 40 4.06 -16.71 2.24
C SER A 40 4.55 -18.02 2.85
N ASP A 41 3.79 -19.10 2.76
CA ASP A 41 4.20 -20.42 3.26
C ASP A 41 5.37 -20.98 2.46
N GLY A 42 5.40 -20.71 1.16
CA GLY A 42 6.49 -21.13 0.26
C GLY A 42 7.70 -20.20 0.27
N LEU A 43 7.67 -19.08 1.01
CA LEU A 43 8.82 -18.18 1.13
C LEU A 43 9.95 -18.85 1.92
N ASN A 44 11.03 -19.14 1.22
CA ASN A 44 12.24 -19.77 1.76
C ASN A 44 13.46 -18.91 1.41
N THR A 45 14.27 -18.59 2.43
CA THR A 45 15.47 -17.75 2.27
C THR A 45 16.51 -18.36 1.33
N ASN A 46 16.65 -19.69 1.28
CA ASN A 46 17.56 -20.35 0.35
C ASN A 46 17.10 -20.14 -1.10
N LEU A 47 15.79 -20.30 -1.36
CA LEU A 47 15.21 -20.07 -2.67
C LEU A 47 15.34 -18.61 -3.11
N VAL A 48 15.13 -17.67 -2.19
CA VAL A 48 15.33 -16.23 -2.45
C VAL A 48 16.79 -15.95 -2.77
N ALA A 49 17.75 -16.48 -2.00
CA ALA A 49 19.18 -16.29 -2.24
C ALA A 49 19.60 -16.86 -3.61
N GLN A 50 19.16 -18.08 -3.94
CA GLN A 50 19.39 -18.71 -5.24
C GLN A 50 18.85 -17.84 -6.38
N ARG A 51 17.61 -17.36 -6.26
CA ARG A 51 16.97 -16.53 -7.30
C ARG A 51 17.63 -15.15 -7.44
N ALA A 52 18.11 -14.60 -6.32
CA ALA A 52 18.84 -13.32 -6.30
C ALA A 52 20.31 -13.44 -6.81
N GLY A 53 20.82 -14.65 -7.03
CA GLY A 53 22.22 -14.89 -7.41
C GLY A 53 23.20 -14.51 -6.30
N VAL A 54 22.82 -14.64 -5.02
CA VAL A 54 23.66 -14.34 -3.87
C VAL A 54 23.82 -15.59 -2.98
N SER A 55 24.89 -15.62 -2.16
CA SER A 55 25.01 -16.67 -1.16
C SER A 55 23.96 -16.50 -0.06
N VAL A 56 23.54 -17.61 0.57
CA VAL A 56 22.65 -17.59 1.73
C VAL A 56 23.23 -16.76 2.86
N GLY A 57 24.55 -16.83 3.07
CA GLY A 57 25.27 -16.00 4.04
C GLY A 57 25.15 -14.51 3.72
N THR A 58 25.23 -14.11 2.46
CA THR A 58 25.01 -12.73 2.01
C THR A 58 23.58 -12.26 2.32
N LEU A 59 22.58 -13.10 2.02
CA LEU A 59 21.19 -12.76 2.35
C LEU A 59 21.00 -12.52 3.86
N TYR A 60 21.53 -13.41 4.70
CA TYR A 60 21.42 -13.27 6.16
C TYR A 60 22.19 -12.08 6.75
N GLN A 61 23.18 -11.53 6.05
CA GLN A 61 23.81 -10.27 6.44
C GLN A 61 22.83 -9.09 6.39
N TYR A 62 21.86 -9.10 5.47
CA TYR A 62 20.86 -8.05 5.31
C TYR A 62 19.55 -8.38 6.01
N PHE A 63 19.07 -9.61 5.90
CA PHE A 63 17.76 -10.05 6.39
C PHE A 63 17.90 -11.25 7.31
N PRO A 64 17.75 -11.07 8.63
CA PRO A 64 17.98 -12.14 9.62
C PRO A 64 16.95 -13.29 9.55
N ASN A 65 15.81 -13.06 8.92
CA ASN A 65 14.72 -14.04 8.80
C ASN A 65 13.75 -13.63 7.67
N LYS A 66 12.75 -14.48 7.39
CA LYS A 66 11.74 -14.22 6.38
C LYS A 66 10.85 -13.00 6.70
N ASP A 67 10.55 -12.77 7.96
CA ASP A 67 9.73 -11.62 8.37
C ASP A 67 10.43 -10.29 8.09
N ALA A 68 11.76 -10.23 8.25
CA ALA A 68 12.55 -9.06 7.87
C ALA A 68 12.52 -8.80 6.35
N LEU A 69 12.48 -9.86 5.52
CA LEU A 69 12.28 -9.74 4.07
C LEU A 69 10.89 -9.18 3.74
N ILE A 70 9.84 -9.73 4.37
CA ILE A 70 8.46 -9.27 4.18
C ILE A 70 8.34 -7.79 4.57
N VAL A 71 8.79 -7.40 5.75
CA VAL A 71 8.76 -6.00 6.21
C VAL A 71 9.50 -5.07 5.26
N ALA A 72 10.70 -5.45 4.80
CA ALA A 72 11.47 -4.61 3.88
C ALA A 72 10.80 -4.51 2.51
N LEU A 73 10.19 -5.59 2.02
CA LEU A 73 9.46 -5.62 0.77
C LEU A 73 8.18 -4.77 0.87
N SER A 74 7.37 -4.94 1.93
CA SER A 74 6.21 -4.07 2.17
C SER A 74 6.60 -2.60 2.26
N LYS A 75 7.70 -2.27 2.96
CA LYS A 75 8.20 -0.87 3.00
C LYS A 75 8.58 -0.34 1.63
N ARG A 76 9.17 -1.16 0.75
CA ARG A 76 9.49 -0.79 -0.62
C ARG A 76 8.23 -0.47 -1.42
N GLU A 77 7.24 -1.37 -1.40
CA GLU A 77 5.98 -1.18 -2.11
C GLU A 77 5.21 0.04 -1.58
N LEU A 78 5.13 0.20 -0.26
CA LEU A 78 4.51 1.37 0.37
C LEU A 78 5.24 2.67 0.01
N ALA A 79 6.56 2.68 -0.09
CA ALA A 79 7.31 3.89 -0.46
C ALA A 79 6.98 4.35 -1.89
N VAL A 80 6.84 3.41 -2.84
CA VAL A 80 6.38 3.71 -4.21
C VAL A 80 4.95 4.25 -4.20
N PHE A 81 4.05 3.57 -3.50
CA PHE A 81 2.66 3.99 -3.35
C PHE A 81 2.54 5.41 -2.77
N PHE A 82 3.28 5.73 -1.70
CA PHE A 82 3.20 7.04 -1.05
C PHE A 82 3.78 8.16 -1.90
N ALA A 83 4.87 7.88 -2.62
CA ALA A 83 5.42 8.88 -3.56
C ALA A 83 4.39 9.28 -4.62
N GLU A 84 3.63 8.31 -5.13
CA GLU A 84 2.55 8.57 -6.08
C GLU A 84 1.33 9.24 -5.42
N ALA A 85 0.94 8.79 -4.22
CA ALA A 85 -0.19 9.34 -3.46
C ALA A 85 0.03 10.81 -3.07
N GLN A 86 1.26 11.22 -2.78
CA GLN A 86 1.60 12.63 -2.54
C GLN A 86 1.28 13.54 -3.73
N GLY A 87 1.26 13.00 -4.94
CA GLY A 87 0.83 13.71 -6.14
C GLY A 87 -0.59 14.28 -6.03
N ALA A 88 -1.45 13.65 -5.22
CA ALA A 88 -2.80 14.14 -4.97
C ALA A 88 -2.84 15.54 -4.32
N LEU A 89 -1.80 15.92 -3.57
CA LEU A 89 -1.74 17.25 -2.95
C LEU A 89 -1.53 18.39 -3.96
N HIS A 90 -1.07 18.08 -5.16
CA HIS A 90 -0.89 19.04 -6.26
C HIS A 90 -2.16 19.18 -7.13
N GLU A 91 -3.17 18.34 -6.93
CA GLU A 91 -4.44 18.44 -7.62
C GLU A 91 -5.18 19.75 -7.24
N PRO A 92 -5.90 20.38 -8.17
CA PRO A 92 -6.50 21.70 -7.96
C PRO A 92 -7.64 21.69 -6.93
N THR A 93 -8.35 20.58 -6.75
CA THR A 93 -9.50 20.45 -5.83
C THR A 93 -9.36 19.22 -4.93
N GLY A 94 -10.08 19.19 -3.81
CA GLY A 94 -10.15 18.03 -2.92
C GLY A 94 -10.78 16.82 -3.63
N GLN A 95 -11.79 17.07 -4.45
CA GLN A 95 -12.43 15.99 -5.23
C GLN A 95 -11.48 15.38 -6.27
N SER A 96 -10.70 16.19 -7.00
CA SER A 96 -9.69 15.66 -7.95
C SER A 96 -8.55 14.94 -7.19
N ALA A 97 -8.18 15.43 -6.01
CA ALA A 97 -7.21 14.78 -5.14
C ALA A 97 -7.69 13.40 -4.65
N LEU A 98 -8.95 13.28 -4.22
CA LEU A 98 -9.56 11.99 -3.87
C LEU A 98 -9.55 11.03 -5.07
N LYS A 99 -9.93 11.50 -6.26
CA LYS A 99 -9.87 10.70 -7.48
C LYS A 99 -8.45 10.22 -7.77
N HIS A 100 -7.45 11.08 -7.60
CA HIS A 100 -6.04 10.71 -7.74
C HIS A 100 -5.65 9.59 -6.76
N LEU A 101 -6.01 9.71 -5.47
CA LEU A 101 -5.75 8.66 -4.47
C LEU A 101 -6.40 7.33 -4.85
N VAL A 102 -7.65 7.35 -5.32
CA VAL A 102 -8.35 6.15 -5.79
C VAL A 102 -7.58 5.50 -6.94
N THR A 103 -7.21 6.29 -7.95
CA THR A 103 -6.46 5.81 -9.11
C THR A 103 -5.12 5.18 -8.71
N VAL A 104 -4.37 5.81 -7.80
CA VAL A 104 -3.09 5.28 -7.30
C VAL A 104 -3.29 3.98 -6.52
N SER A 105 -4.31 3.92 -5.65
CA SER A 105 -4.61 2.73 -4.83
C SER A 105 -5.00 1.54 -5.71
N VAL A 106 -5.88 1.74 -6.67
CA VAL A 106 -6.30 0.70 -7.63
C VAL A 106 -5.12 0.23 -8.49
N ARG A 107 -4.31 1.17 -8.99
CA ARG A 107 -3.13 0.83 -9.79
C ARG A 107 -2.12 0.00 -9.00
N GLN A 108 -1.86 0.36 -7.74
CA GLN A 108 -0.95 -0.39 -6.86
C GLN A 108 -1.40 -1.83 -6.70
N GLN A 109 -2.68 -2.06 -6.41
CA GLN A 109 -3.25 -3.40 -6.22
C GLN A 109 -3.19 -4.23 -7.51
N LEU A 110 -3.54 -3.62 -8.65
CA LEU A 110 -3.65 -4.34 -9.91
C LEU A 110 -2.31 -4.47 -10.66
N ARG A 111 -1.25 -3.79 -10.23
CA ARG A 111 0.08 -3.88 -10.84
C ARG A 111 0.72 -5.26 -10.66
N ARG A 112 0.64 -5.80 -9.45
CA ARG A 112 1.17 -7.12 -9.05
C ARG A 112 0.17 -7.80 -8.09
N PRO A 113 -1.00 -8.24 -8.58
CA PRO A 113 -2.11 -8.63 -7.70
C PRO A 113 -1.78 -9.83 -6.81
N ALA A 114 -0.95 -10.78 -7.29
CA ALA A 114 -0.53 -11.91 -6.47
C ALA A 114 0.38 -11.47 -5.31
N LEU A 115 1.30 -10.53 -5.56
CA LEU A 115 2.17 -9.97 -4.51
C LEU A 115 1.35 -9.14 -3.52
N ALA A 116 0.50 -8.24 -4.02
CA ALA A 116 -0.33 -7.38 -3.19
C ALA A 116 -1.16 -8.20 -2.19
N ARG A 117 -1.89 -9.21 -2.67
CA ARG A 117 -2.68 -10.11 -1.84
C ARG A 117 -1.85 -10.79 -0.73
N VAL A 118 -0.64 -11.25 -1.04
CA VAL A 118 0.22 -11.89 -0.04
C VAL A 118 0.71 -10.86 0.99
N LEU A 119 1.11 -9.68 0.56
CA LEU A 119 1.55 -8.62 1.46
C LEU A 119 0.42 -8.10 2.34
N ASP A 120 -0.79 -7.90 1.79
CA ASP A 120 -1.99 -7.48 2.55
C ASP A 120 -2.29 -8.47 3.68
N PHE A 121 -2.19 -9.78 3.39
CA PHE A 121 -2.36 -10.82 4.40
C PHE A 121 -1.28 -10.74 5.49
N GLU A 122 -0.01 -10.66 5.11
CA GLU A 122 1.11 -10.60 6.04
C GLU A 122 1.12 -9.33 6.90
N GLU A 123 0.68 -8.20 6.34
CA GLU A 123 0.61 -6.91 7.03
C GLU A 123 -0.40 -6.88 8.18
N ASN A 124 -1.34 -7.83 8.24
CA ASN A 124 -2.27 -7.99 9.35
C ASN A 124 -1.61 -8.68 10.57
N ARG A 125 -0.43 -9.27 10.43
CA ARG A 125 0.31 -9.84 11.56
C ARG A 125 0.81 -8.73 12.48
N PRO A 126 0.51 -8.78 13.82
CA PRO A 126 0.79 -7.66 14.74
C PRO A 126 2.26 -7.20 14.75
N ALA A 127 3.20 -8.12 14.53
CA ALA A 127 4.63 -7.82 14.50
C ALA A 127 5.00 -6.99 13.27
N ILE A 128 4.46 -7.34 12.09
CA ILE A 128 4.69 -6.65 10.81
C ILE A 128 3.94 -5.33 10.81
N ALA A 129 2.67 -5.32 11.23
CA ALA A 129 1.85 -4.11 11.33
C ALA A 129 2.55 -2.98 12.12
N ARG A 130 3.18 -3.32 13.25
CA ARG A 130 3.95 -2.34 14.06
C ARG A 130 5.14 -1.75 13.30
N GLU A 131 5.87 -2.55 12.54
CA GLU A 131 7.01 -2.07 11.74
C GLU A 131 6.57 -1.17 10.57
N LEU A 132 5.34 -1.33 10.08
CA LEU A 132 4.78 -0.56 8.97
C LEU A 132 3.98 0.67 9.42
N ALA A 133 3.63 0.78 10.70
CA ALA A 133 2.76 1.82 11.24
C ALA A 133 3.23 3.25 10.86
N LYS A 134 4.54 3.51 10.99
CA LYS A 134 5.12 4.82 10.62
C LYS A 134 4.96 5.13 9.12
N SER A 135 5.16 4.14 8.26
CA SER A 135 4.98 4.31 6.82
C SER A 135 3.51 4.58 6.49
N LYS A 136 2.58 3.84 7.11
CA LYS A 136 1.14 4.02 6.89
C LYS A 136 0.61 5.37 7.42
N ALA A 137 1.25 5.95 8.44
CA ALA A 137 0.89 7.28 8.95
C ALA A 137 1.06 8.39 7.91
N ALA A 138 2.03 8.28 7.01
CA ALA A 138 2.24 9.26 5.94
C ALA A 138 1.04 9.34 4.98
N PHE A 139 0.39 8.21 4.68
CA PHE A 139 -0.80 8.18 3.84
C PHE A 139 -2.01 8.86 4.52
N ARG A 140 -2.19 8.63 5.82
CA ARG A 140 -3.22 9.31 6.61
C ARG A 140 -3.05 10.82 6.59
N GLU A 141 -1.82 11.30 6.66
CA GLU A 141 -1.54 12.73 6.60
C GLU A 141 -1.93 13.34 5.24
N VAL A 142 -1.67 12.64 4.13
CA VAL A 142 -2.15 13.09 2.79
C VAL A 142 -3.68 13.18 2.78
N ILE A 143 -4.39 12.17 3.30
CA ILE A 143 -5.86 12.20 3.35
C ILE A 143 -6.35 13.37 4.20
N LYS A 144 -5.77 13.63 5.38
CA LYS A 144 -6.16 14.77 6.23
C LYS A 144 -6.05 16.10 5.50
N GLN A 145 -4.96 16.31 4.75
CA GLN A 145 -4.76 17.54 3.99
C GLN A 145 -5.78 17.68 2.84
N ILE A 146 -6.21 16.58 2.26
CA ILE A 146 -7.27 16.58 1.25
C ILE A 146 -8.62 16.90 1.88
N LEU A 147 -8.95 16.27 3.01
CA LEU A 147 -10.20 16.49 3.73
C LEU A 147 -10.35 17.93 4.28
N ALA A 148 -9.24 18.64 4.49
CA ALA A 148 -9.22 20.02 4.94
C ALA A 148 -9.48 21.05 3.82
N ARG A 149 -9.70 20.63 2.57
CA ARG A 149 -9.94 21.54 1.45
C ARG A 149 -11.40 22.03 1.40
N ASP A 150 -11.60 23.25 0.94
CA ASP A 150 -12.90 23.96 0.96
C ASP A 150 -14.00 23.26 0.12
N ASP A 151 -13.62 22.49 -0.90
CA ASP A 151 -14.57 21.75 -1.76
C ASP A 151 -14.96 20.37 -1.20
N ILE A 152 -14.44 19.99 -0.05
CA ILE A 152 -14.81 18.79 0.69
C ILE A 152 -15.74 19.18 1.85
N PRO A 153 -16.91 18.53 1.99
CA PRO A 153 -17.80 18.77 3.10
C PRO A 153 -17.08 18.58 4.46
N PRO A 154 -17.26 19.49 5.43
CA PRO A 154 -16.58 19.41 6.72
C PRO A 154 -16.99 18.13 7.46
N GLN A 155 -16.01 17.47 8.07
CA GLN A 155 -16.21 16.24 8.83
C GLN A 155 -16.24 16.56 10.34
N THR A 156 -17.15 15.93 11.09
CA THR A 156 -17.30 16.15 12.54
C THR A 156 -16.03 15.75 13.31
N ASP A 157 -15.39 14.65 12.90
CA ASP A 157 -14.11 14.18 13.45
C ASP A 157 -13.16 13.86 12.30
N MET A 158 -12.15 14.69 12.13
CA MET A 158 -11.16 14.56 11.07
C MET A 158 -10.33 13.27 11.19
N GLN A 159 -10.05 12.82 12.43
CA GLN A 159 -9.27 11.61 12.63
C GLN A 159 -10.09 10.38 12.26
N ILE A 160 -11.33 10.30 12.72
CA ILE A 160 -12.26 9.20 12.36
C ILE A 160 -12.48 9.19 10.84
N ALA A 161 -12.80 10.32 10.24
CA ALA A 161 -13.02 10.41 8.80
C ALA A 161 -11.79 9.96 7.99
N THR A 162 -10.59 10.31 8.44
CA THR A 162 -9.34 9.85 7.81
C THR A 162 -9.20 8.34 7.89
N ASP A 163 -9.42 7.74 9.06
CA ASP A 163 -9.28 6.30 9.27
C ASP A 163 -10.36 5.52 8.51
N ASP A 164 -11.58 6.06 8.44
CA ASP A 164 -12.68 5.47 7.67
C ASP A 164 -12.40 5.50 6.16
N LEU A 165 -11.87 6.60 5.62
CA LEU A 165 -11.47 6.66 4.21
C LEU A 165 -10.39 5.62 3.88
N VAL A 166 -9.39 5.47 4.73
CA VAL A 166 -8.37 4.41 4.58
C VAL A 166 -9.03 3.03 4.58
N ALA A 167 -9.96 2.79 5.51
CA ALA A 167 -10.65 1.51 5.63
C ALA A 167 -11.52 1.22 4.39
N ILE A 168 -12.28 2.20 3.91
CA ILE A 168 -13.13 2.08 2.71
C ILE A 168 -12.28 1.75 1.47
N ILE A 169 -11.21 2.53 1.24
CA ILE A 169 -10.30 2.30 0.10
C ILE A 169 -9.76 0.87 0.17
N ARG A 170 -9.18 0.48 1.30
CA ARG A 170 -8.59 -0.84 1.49
C ARG A 170 -9.61 -1.95 1.30
N ALA A 171 -10.75 -1.89 1.98
CA ALA A 171 -11.75 -2.96 1.92
C ALA A 171 -12.23 -3.24 0.50
N ILE A 172 -12.43 -2.20 -0.32
CA ILE A 172 -12.91 -2.39 -1.70
C ILE A 172 -11.77 -2.85 -2.61
N VAL A 173 -10.57 -2.26 -2.47
CA VAL A 173 -9.42 -2.54 -3.33
C VAL A 173 -8.81 -3.91 -3.03
N ASP A 174 -8.59 -4.23 -1.75
CA ASP A 174 -8.04 -5.54 -1.33
C ASP A 174 -9.02 -6.66 -1.69
N GLY A 175 -10.33 -6.46 -1.43
CA GLY A 175 -11.37 -7.41 -1.82
C GLY A 175 -11.47 -7.63 -3.34
N ALA A 176 -11.19 -6.61 -4.16
CA ALA A 176 -11.10 -6.78 -5.61
C ALA A 176 -9.88 -7.65 -5.99
N GLY A 177 -8.74 -7.43 -5.34
CA GLY A 177 -7.54 -8.26 -5.51
C GLY A 177 -7.77 -9.72 -5.13
N GLU A 178 -8.48 -9.99 -4.02
CA GLU A 178 -8.85 -11.35 -3.59
C GLU A 178 -9.72 -12.07 -4.62
N ARG A 179 -10.66 -11.36 -5.25
CA ARG A 179 -11.52 -11.90 -6.31
C ARG A 179 -10.85 -12.00 -7.67
N GLY A 180 -9.62 -11.53 -7.81
CA GLY A 180 -8.89 -11.53 -9.08
C GLY A 180 -9.46 -10.56 -10.12
N GLU A 181 -10.08 -9.46 -9.67
CA GLU A 181 -10.63 -8.45 -10.58
C GLU A 181 -9.51 -7.76 -11.37
N SER A 182 -9.81 -7.46 -12.65
CA SER A 182 -8.91 -6.73 -13.55
C SER A 182 -9.55 -5.47 -14.14
N ASP A 183 -10.85 -5.24 -13.93
CA ASP A 183 -11.57 -4.03 -14.37
C ASP A 183 -11.19 -2.83 -13.50
N ARG A 184 -10.15 -2.14 -13.94
CA ARG A 184 -9.65 -0.96 -13.26
C ARG A 184 -10.68 0.17 -13.19
N ALA A 185 -11.36 0.46 -14.30
CA ALA A 185 -12.30 1.58 -14.36
C ALA A 185 -13.53 1.34 -13.47
N GLY A 186 -14.06 0.12 -13.49
CA GLY A 186 -15.17 -0.27 -12.60
C GLY A 186 -14.78 -0.25 -11.13
N LEU A 187 -13.55 -0.66 -10.80
CA LEU A 187 -13.03 -0.60 -9.43
C LEU A 187 -12.86 0.85 -8.97
N GLU A 188 -12.22 1.71 -9.77
CA GLU A 188 -12.07 3.14 -9.48
C GLU A 188 -13.44 3.80 -9.25
N ALA A 189 -14.44 3.50 -10.09
CA ALA A 189 -15.79 4.04 -9.94
C ALA A 189 -16.49 3.57 -8.64
N ARG A 190 -16.30 2.31 -8.22
CA ARG A 190 -16.88 1.79 -6.96
C ARG A 190 -16.25 2.46 -5.74
N VAL A 191 -14.92 2.57 -5.70
CA VAL A 191 -14.22 3.24 -4.60
C VAL A 191 -14.64 4.72 -4.56
N GLY A 192 -14.64 5.41 -5.69
CA GLY A 192 -15.04 6.82 -5.79
C GLY A 192 -16.45 7.05 -5.26
N ARG A 193 -17.43 6.24 -5.65
CA ARG A 193 -18.82 6.34 -5.13
C ARG A 193 -18.89 6.12 -3.62
N ALA A 194 -18.13 5.16 -3.08
CA ALA A 194 -18.12 4.91 -1.64
C ALA A 194 -17.55 6.11 -0.86
N LEU A 195 -16.45 6.70 -1.34
CA LEU A 195 -15.86 7.89 -0.72
C LEU A 195 -16.78 9.11 -0.83
N SER A 196 -17.37 9.36 -2.01
CA SER A 196 -18.31 10.48 -2.20
C SER A 196 -19.54 10.32 -1.30
N GLY A 197 -20.09 9.11 -1.19
CA GLY A 197 -21.22 8.83 -0.31
C GLY A 197 -20.90 9.04 1.17
N TYR A 198 -19.74 8.54 1.62
CA TYR A 198 -19.29 8.72 3.00
C TYR A 198 -19.09 10.21 3.36
N LEU A 199 -18.45 10.97 2.45
CA LEU A 199 -18.15 12.37 2.65
C LEU A 199 -19.35 13.30 2.43
N GLY A 200 -20.47 12.81 1.93
CA GLY A 200 -21.62 13.64 1.56
C GLY A 200 -21.37 14.53 0.34
N ILE A 201 -20.44 14.13 -0.53
CA ILE A 201 -20.19 14.85 -1.79
C ILE A 201 -21.34 14.55 -2.74
N VAL A 202 -22.14 15.56 -3.07
CA VAL A 202 -23.23 15.44 -4.03
C VAL A 202 -22.70 15.78 -5.44
N ASP A 203 -22.74 14.80 -6.35
CA ASP A 203 -22.50 15.05 -7.76
C ASP A 203 -23.58 16.02 -8.29
N ARG A 204 -23.27 17.30 -8.39
CA ARG A 204 -24.13 18.22 -9.12
C ARG A 204 -24.07 17.83 -10.59
N GLN A 205 -25.01 17.00 -11.04
CA GLN A 205 -25.24 16.86 -12.46
C GLN A 205 -25.56 18.26 -13.02
N PRO A 206 -24.93 18.71 -14.11
CA PRO A 206 -25.29 19.95 -14.74
C PRO A 206 -26.79 19.88 -15.09
N GLU A 207 -27.58 20.82 -14.55
CA GLU A 207 -29.00 20.93 -14.88
C GLU A 207 -29.12 20.96 -16.40
N LYS A 208 -29.84 19.99 -16.96
CA LYS A 208 -30.23 20.05 -18.37
C LYS A 208 -30.99 21.37 -18.57
N PRO A 209 -30.59 22.22 -19.55
CA PRO A 209 -31.30 23.45 -19.79
C PRO A 209 -32.77 23.12 -20.05
N ARG A 210 -33.66 23.69 -19.24
CA ARG A 210 -35.12 23.59 -19.47
C ARG A 210 -35.40 24.13 -20.85
N SER A 211 -35.81 23.28 -21.78
CA SER A 211 -36.30 23.69 -23.09
C SER A 211 -37.55 24.57 -22.84
N ARG A 212 -37.39 25.88 -23.06
CA ARG A 212 -38.54 26.80 -23.15
C ARG A 212 -39.37 26.37 -24.35
N LYS A 213 -40.60 25.94 -24.10
CA LYS A 213 -41.65 25.87 -25.13
C LYS A 213 -42.17 27.25 -25.38
#